data_d92a762467cf9b8c238d19c2561c256c
#
_entry.id   d92a762467cf9b8c238d19c2561c256c
#
_cell.length_a   1.000
_cell.length_b   1.000
_cell.length_c   1.000
_cell.angle_alpha   90.00
_cell.angle_beta   90.00
_cell.angle_gamma   90.00
#
_symmetry.space_group_name_H-M   'P 1'
#
loop_
_entity.id
_entity.type
_entity.pdbx_description
1 polymer ?
#
loop_
_entity_poly.entity_id
_entity_poly.type
_entity_poly.pdbx_seq_one_letter_code
_entity_poly.pdbx_strand_id
1 'polypeptide(L)'
;MRGNPKVSPTDAPRLGLVTEAFADRPLIDVMDWLVRAAPAISDLEVGAGGYAPTGHCDTRRMLTDAAAREAWQREVSARGLRVGALNVWGNPLHPEEAIASKHDSDLRDAIRLAALLGVDRVVALAGCPPGAIGDRTPHFAGGGWLPYLESIHEAQWERWVEPYWSGIAEFVVREHPQLLICLELHPGTVVYNVETFERIAALGDPIAANIDPSHFFWMGMDPLAVVRAIGDGAGHCHGKDVVFAAQNLAVNGLLDRRWPRAPEAMPWNFSVVGRGHDAAWWRDFVGALGQNSRLHTIAIEHEDPFVDPEQGIPEAVSVIASAWKRPGC
;
A
#
# COMPACT_ATOMS: atom_id res chain seq x y z
N MET A 1 8.85 -28.73 1.85
CA MET A 1 8.52 -27.74 0.83
C MET A 1 7.12 -28.00 0.32
N ARG A 2 6.11 -27.34 0.88
CA ARG A 2 4.77 -27.29 0.27
C ARG A 2 4.64 -25.88 -0.27
N GLY A 3 4.78 -25.72 -1.61
CA GLY A 3 4.66 -24.45 -2.26
C GLY A 3 3.30 -23.82 -1.97
N ASN A 4 3.29 -22.52 -1.75
CA ASN A 4 2.06 -21.71 -1.74
C ASN A 4 1.23 -22.10 -2.97
N PRO A 5 -0.08 -22.27 -2.86
CA PRO A 5 -0.90 -22.50 -4.03
C PRO A 5 -0.70 -21.31 -4.96
N LYS A 6 0.01 -21.54 -6.07
CA LYS A 6 0.10 -20.51 -7.12
C LYS A 6 -1.32 -20.27 -7.58
N VAL A 7 -1.79 -19.04 -7.49
CA VAL A 7 -3.05 -18.64 -8.13
C VAL A 7 -2.90 -18.99 -9.60
N SER A 8 -3.89 -19.68 -10.13
CA SER A 8 -3.91 -19.94 -11.56
C SER A 8 -3.89 -18.59 -12.28
N PRO A 9 -3.10 -18.41 -13.37
CA PRO A 9 -3.12 -17.21 -14.18
C PRO A 9 -4.49 -16.83 -14.74
N THR A 10 -5.51 -17.64 -14.45
CA THR A 10 -6.89 -17.46 -14.88
C THR A 10 -7.79 -16.80 -13.84
N ASP A 11 -7.36 -16.70 -12.58
CA ASP A 11 -8.16 -16.10 -11.52
C ASP A 11 -7.82 -14.60 -11.43
N ALA A 12 -8.84 -13.77 -11.63
CA ALA A 12 -8.74 -12.34 -11.47
C ALA A 12 -8.38 -12.00 -9.99
N PRO A 13 -7.51 -10.98 -9.69
CA PRO A 13 -7.31 -10.52 -8.31
C PRO A 13 -8.66 -10.10 -7.71
N ARG A 14 -8.86 -10.25 -6.42
CA ARG A 14 -10.08 -9.82 -5.73
C ARG A 14 -10.09 -8.31 -5.57
N LEU A 15 -11.29 -7.73 -5.43
CA LEU A 15 -11.43 -6.34 -5.04
C LEU A 15 -11.40 -6.21 -3.50
N GLY A 16 -10.59 -5.29 -3.03
CA GLY A 16 -10.50 -4.90 -1.65
C GLY A 16 -10.82 -3.43 -1.41
N LEU A 17 -10.87 -3.05 -0.14
CA LEU A 17 -10.96 -1.67 0.33
C LEU A 17 -9.93 -1.42 1.42
N VAL A 18 -9.16 -0.35 1.30
CA VAL A 18 -8.41 0.25 2.41
C VAL A 18 -9.43 0.96 3.31
N THR A 19 -9.64 0.42 4.51
CA THR A 19 -10.75 0.87 5.38
C THR A 19 -10.52 2.24 6.02
N GLU A 20 -9.35 2.83 5.84
CA GLU A 20 -8.98 4.15 6.35
C GLU A 20 -9.90 5.27 5.85
N ALA A 21 -10.47 5.14 4.66
CA ALA A 21 -11.47 6.06 4.12
C ALA A 21 -12.68 6.28 5.06
N PHE A 22 -12.89 5.38 6.01
CA PHE A 22 -13.96 5.41 7.02
C PHE A 22 -13.43 5.31 8.45
N ALA A 23 -12.25 5.87 8.72
CA ALA A 23 -11.59 5.76 10.02
C ALA A 23 -12.41 6.35 11.21
N ASP A 24 -13.36 7.21 10.91
CA ASP A 24 -14.28 7.84 11.86
C ASP A 24 -15.51 6.98 12.21
N ARG A 25 -15.70 5.82 11.57
CA ARG A 25 -16.85 4.92 11.74
C ARG A 25 -16.43 3.59 12.37
N PRO A 26 -17.31 2.92 13.10
CA PRO A 26 -17.09 1.53 13.52
C PRO A 26 -16.94 0.61 12.29
N LEU A 27 -16.00 -0.34 12.34
CA LEU A 27 -15.79 -1.29 11.24
C LEU A 27 -17.07 -2.04 10.85
N ILE A 28 -17.92 -2.37 11.82
CA ILE A 28 -19.17 -3.09 11.57
C ILE A 28 -20.11 -2.29 10.66
N ASP A 29 -20.18 -0.98 10.85
CA ASP A 29 -21.03 -0.09 10.04
C ASP A 29 -20.47 0.05 8.63
N VAL A 30 -19.12 0.10 8.51
CA VAL A 30 -18.42 0.10 7.22
C VAL A 30 -18.70 -1.19 6.44
N MET A 31 -18.58 -2.35 7.09
CA MET A 31 -18.86 -3.64 6.48
C MET A 31 -20.32 -3.78 6.04
N ASP A 32 -21.27 -3.35 6.88
CA ASP A 32 -22.70 -3.36 6.55
C ASP A 32 -23.01 -2.44 5.38
N TRP A 33 -22.31 -1.31 5.25
CA TRP A 33 -22.41 -0.42 4.10
C TRP A 33 -21.82 -1.08 2.84
N LEU A 34 -20.62 -1.69 2.92
CA LEU A 34 -19.96 -2.34 1.79
C LEU A 34 -20.82 -3.42 1.16
N VAL A 35 -21.42 -4.30 1.97
CA VAL A 35 -22.29 -5.37 1.47
C VAL A 35 -23.45 -4.83 0.64
N ARG A 36 -23.97 -3.64 0.96
CA ARG A 36 -25.09 -3.01 0.24
C ARG A 36 -24.63 -2.18 -0.96
N ALA A 37 -23.60 -1.36 -0.77
CA ALA A 37 -23.23 -0.31 -1.73
C ALA A 37 -22.11 -0.74 -2.70
N ALA A 38 -21.26 -1.67 -2.29
CA ALA A 38 -20.09 -2.11 -3.06
C ALA A 38 -19.89 -3.63 -2.96
N PRO A 39 -20.88 -4.48 -3.31
CA PRO A 39 -20.88 -5.93 -3.06
C PRO A 39 -19.80 -6.71 -3.82
N ALA A 40 -19.10 -6.08 -4.76
CA ALA A 40 -17.95 -6.67 -5.43
C ALA A 40 -16.67 -6.65 -4.57
N ILE A 41 -16.63 -5.86 -3.51
CA ILE A 41 -15.53 -5.87 -2.54
C ILE A 41 -15.68 -7.11 -1.65
N SER A 42 -14.62 -7.91 -1.58
CA SER A 42 -14.52 -9.12 -0.76
C SER A 42 -13.41 -9.05 0.27
N ASP A 43 -12.43 -8.20 0.06
CA ASP A 43 -11.23 -8.08 0.89
C ASP A 43 -11.21 -6.73 1.62
N LEU A 44 -10.76 -6.75 2.87
CA LEU A 44 -10.48 -5.55 3.65
C LEU A 44 -8.97 -5.43 3.85
N GLU A 45 -8.44 -4.25 3.63
CA GLU A 45 -7.15 -3.85 4.13
C GLU A 45 -7.38 -2.96 5.35
N VAL A 46 -6.86 -3.39 6.50
CA VAL A 46 -7.20 -2.80 7.79
C VAL A 46 -5.98 -2.21 8.46
N GLY A 47 -6.08 -0.98 8.93
CA GLY A 47 -5.02 -0.31 9.68
C GLY A 47 -4.69 -1.05 10.98
N ALA A 48 -3.42 -1.41 11.17
CA ALA A 48 -2.92 -2.20 12.30
C ALA A 48 -1.83 -1.50 13.11
N GLY A 49 -1.44 -0.27 12.74
CA GLY A 49 -0.41 0.51 13.45
C GLY A 49 0.31 1.51 12.57
N GLY A 50 1.40 2.07 13.08
CA GLY A 50 2.15 3.10 12.38
C GLY A 50 1.40 4.43 12.30
N TYR A 51 1.22 4.95 11.10
CA TYR A 51 0.37 6.10 10.79
C TYR A 51 -1.08 5.70 10.48
N ALA A 52 -1.32 4.41 10.11
CA ALA A 52 -2.65 3.94 9.80
C ALA A 52 -3.56 3.93 11.03
N PRO A 53 -4.83 4.41 10.90
CA PRO A 53 -5.78 4.40 12.00
C PRO A 53 -6.10 2.98 12.47
N THR A 54 -6.05 2.74 13.78
CA THR A 54 -6.26 1.41 14.37
C THR A 54 -7.67 1.20 14.92
N GLY A 55 -8.59 2.12 14.65
CA GLY A 55 -10.00 2.03 15.14
C GLY A 55 -10.74 0.79 14.63
N HIS A 56 -10.33 0.23 13.50
CA HIS A 56 -10.91 -0.98 12.91
C HIS A 56 -10.22 -2.27 13.35
N CYS A 57 -8.99 -2.18 13.90
CA CYS A 57 -8.19 -3.31 14.35
C CYS A 57 -7.36 -2.95 15.58
N ASP A 58 -7.84 -3.32 16.76
CA ASP A 58 -7.05 -3.19 17.99
C ASP A 58 -5.99 -4.30 18.04
N THR A 59 -4.87 -4.05 17.38
CA THR A 59 -3.76 -5.00 17.21
C THR A 59 -3.27 -5.54 18.56
N ARG A 60 -3.09 -4.68 19.57
CA ARG A 60 -2.57 -5.09 20.88
C ARG A 60 -3.53 -6.00 21.60
N ARG A 61 -4.82 -5.67 21.59
CA ARG A 61 -5.86 -6.53 22.17
C ARG A 61 -5.93 -7.86 21.44
N MET A 62 -5.94 -7.86 20.10
CA MET A 62 -6.07 -9.08 19.32
C MET A 62 -4.86 -10.01 19.42
N LEU A 63 -3.67 -9.51 19.73
CA LEU A 63 -2.50 -10.34 20.00
C LEU A 63 -2.64 -11.14 21.30
N THR A 64 -3.31 -10.60 22.32
CA THR A 64 -3.37 -11.18 23.66
C THR A 64 -4.72 -11.81 24.00
N ASP A 65 -5.80 -11.41 23.34
CA ASP A 65 -7.17 -11.89 23.59
C ASP A 65 -7.68 -12.69 22.37
N ALA A 66 -7.52 -14.03 22.44
CA ALA A 66 -7.97 -14.94 21.40
C ALA A 66 -9.49 -14.85 21.16
N ALA A 67 -10.28 -14.68 22.22
CA ALA A 67 -11.74 -14.60 22.10
C ALA A 67 -12.19 -13.31 21.38
N ALA A 68 -11.53 -12.18 21.65
CA ALA A 68 -11.78 -10.94 20.94
C ALA A 68 -11.39 -11.06 19.47
N ARG A 69 -10.23 -11.66 19.16
CA ARG A 69 -9.77 -11.91 17.79
C ARG A 69 -10.74 -12.79 17.00
N GLU A 70 -11.18 -13.91 17.60
CA GLU A 70 -12.15 -14.82 16.96
C GLU A 70 -13.51 -14.15 16.75
N ALA A 71 -13.97 -13.35 17.72
CA ALA A 71 -15.21 -12.60 17.58
C ALA A 71 -15.13 -11.62 16.41
N TRP A 72 -14.04 -10.87 16.30
CA TRP A 72 -13.77 -9.94 15.20
C TRP A 72 -13.72 -10.66 13.84
N GLN A 73 -13.02 -11.80 13.73
CA GLN A 73 -13.00 -12.61 12.52
C GLN A 73 -14.39 -13.13 12.11
N ARG A 74 -15.21 -13.53 13.10
CA ARG A 74 -16.60 -13.96 12.84
C ARG A 74 -17.45 -12.82 12.28
N GLU A 75 -17.32 -11.61 12.81
CA GLU A 75 -18.05 -10.43 12.30
C GLU A 75 -17.70 -10.12 10.86
N VAL A 76 -16.41 -10.21 10.48
CA VAL A 76 -15.96 -10.03 9.11
C VAL A 76 -16.53 -11.13 8.20
N SER A 77 -16.34 -12.39 8.59
CA SER A 77 -16.75 -13.55 7.77
C SER A 77 -18.26 -13.72 7.63
N ALA A 78 -19.04 -13.34 8.66
CA ALA A 78 -20.51 -13.37 8.61
C ALA A 78 -21.11 -12.47 7.51
N ARG A 79 -20.34 -11.50 7.04
CA ARG A 79 -20.71 -10.59 5.94
C ARG A 79 -20.16 -11.02 4.57
N GLY A 80 -19.54 -12.21 4.52
CA GLY A 80 -18.89 -12.69 3.28
C GLY A 80 -17.58 -11.95 2.95
N LEU A 81 -17.06 -11.14 3.90
CA LEU A 81 -15.79 -10.42 3.76
C LEU A 81 -14.65 -11.21 4.39
N ARG A 82 -13.42 -10.83 4.07
CA ARG A 82 -12.21 -11.34 4.70
C ARG A 82 -11.18 -10.21 4.84
N VAL A 83 -10.23 -10.39 5.73
CA VAL A 83 -9.07 -9.52 5.81
C VAL A 83 -8.05 -9.97 4.78
N GLY A 84 -7.81 -9.16 3.77
CA GLY A 84 -6.85 -9.42 2.69
C GLY A 84 -5.44 -8.94 3.02
N ALA A 85 -5.33 -7.85 3.80
CA ALA A 85 -4.05 -7.29 4.25
C ALA A 85 -4.22 -6.53 5.58
N LEU A 86 -3.11 -6.43 6.33
CA LEU A 86 -2.97 -5.46 7.41
C LEU A 86 -2.08 -4.31 6.93
N ASN A 87 -2.47 -3.08 7.23
CA ASN A 87 -1.73 -1.89 6.88
C ASN A 87 -1.02 -1.31 8.09
N VAL A 88 0.28 -1.04 7.95
CA VAL A 88 1.12 -0.51 9.03
C VAL A 88 2.09 0.53 8.49
N TRP A 89 1.56 1.49 7.75
CA TRP A 89 2.39 2.59 7.25
C TRP A 89 3.15 3.25 8.38
N GLY A 90 4.44 3.42 8.22
CA GLY A 90 5.26 4.01 9.27
C GLY A 90 6.67 4.33 8.80
N ASN A 91 7.43 4.93 9.69
CA ASN A 91 8.85 5.16 9.48
C ASN A 91 9.69 4.52 10.61
N PRO A 92 10.00 3.22 10.52
CA PRO A 92 10.83 2.55 11.52
C PRO A 92 12.31 3.00 11.46
N LEU A 93 12.68 3.76 10.43
CA LEU A 93 14.01 4.34 10.25
C LEU A 93 14.08 5.81 10.70
N HIS A 94 13.02 6.29 11.38
CA HIS A 94 12.98 7.69 11.84
C HIS A 94 14.13 8.02 12.77
N PRO A 95 14.82 9.18 12.63
CA PRO A 95 15.93 9.56 13.49
C PRO A 95 15.56 9.80 14.96
N GLU A 96 14.29 10.12 15.25
CA GLU A 96 13.78 10.17 16.63
C GLU A 96 13.46 8.74 17.10
N GLU A 97 14.23 8.25 18.05
CA GLU A 97 14.16 6.86 18.56
C GLU A 97 12.74 6.45 19.02
N ALA A 98 12.01 7.35 19.68
CA ALA A 98 10.66 7.06 20.15
C ALA A 98 9.68 6.78 19.00
N ILE A 99 9.85 7.45 17.85
CA ILE A 99 9.05 7.26 16.65
C ILE A 99 9.47 5.96 15.96
N ALA A 100 10.78 5.77 15.76
CA ALA A 100 11.32 4.56 15.14
C ALA A 100 10.91 3.30 15.91
N SER A 101 11.12 3.29 17.23
CA SER A 101 10.78 2.15 18.09
C SER A 101 9.29 1.83 18.10
N LYS A 102 8.43 2.87 18.10
CA LYS A 102 6.98 2.67 17.98
C LYS A 102 6.63 1.99 16.67
N HIS A 103 7.14 2.51 15.54
CA HIS A 103 6.80 1.98 14.23
C HIS A 103 7.41 0.59 13.97
N ASP A 104 8.61 0.29 14.50
CA ASP A 104 9.16 -1.07 14.47
C ASP A 104 8.32 -2.04 15.30
N SER A 105 7.90 -1.63 16.50
CA SER A 105 7.01 -2.44 17.33
C SER A 105 5.66 -2.72 16.63
N ASP A 106 5.05 -1.70 16.05
CA ASP A 106 3.78 -1.83 15.35
C ASP A 106 3.91 -2.77 14.13
N LEU A 107 5.00 -2.67 13.35
CA LEU A 107 5.25 -3.57 12.22
C LEU A 107 5.41 -5.02 12.68
N ARG A 108 6.21 -5.26 13.72
CA ARG A 108 6.37 -6.63 14.26
C ARG A 108 5.10 -7.19 14.84
N ASP A 109 4.30 -6.37 15.51
CA ASP A 109 3.02 -6.77 16.05
C ASP A 109 1.99 -7.06 14.94
N ALA A 110 1.99 -6.29 13.86
CA ALA A 110 1.16 -6.57 12.68
C ALA A 110 1.56 -7.91 12.00
N ILE A 111 2.87 -8.21 11.89
CA ILE A 111 3.37 -9.49 11.37
C ILE A 111 2.88 -10.67 12.23
N ARG A 112 2.99 -10.55 13.56
CA ARG A 112 2.49 -11.59 14.49
C ARG A 112 0.97 -11.74 14.41
N LEU A 113 0.25 -10.62 14.34
CA LEU A 113 -1.20 -10.63 14.22
C LEU A 113 -1.64 -11.26 12.90
N ALA A 114 -0.95 -10.96 11.79
CA ALA A 114 -1.20 -11.56 10.49
C ALA A 114 -1.10 -13.10 10.55
N ALA A 115 -0.09 -13.64 11.25
CA ALA A 115 0.04 -15.07 11.48
C ALA A 115 -1.16 -15.66 12.24
N LEU A 116 -1.64 -14.96 13.29
CA LEU A 116 -2.80 -15.40 14.09
C LEU A 116 -4.13 -15.29 13.34
N LEU A 117 -4.24 -14.38 12.39
CA LEU A 117 -5.44 -14.17 11.56
C LEU A 117 -5.45 -15.02 10.29
N GLY A 118 -4.32 -15.62 9.92
CA GLY A 118 -4.16 -16.31 8.63
C GLY A 118 -4.09 -15.34 7.44
N VAL A 119 -3.65 -14.10 7.68
CA VAL A 119 -3.44 -13.06 6.66
C VAL A 119 -2.00 -13.14 6.17
N ASP A 120 -1.79 -13.15 4.87
CA ASP A 120 -0.48 -13.34 4.25
C ASP A 120 0.12 -12.06 3.61
N ARG A 121 -0.48 -10.90 3.90
CA ARG A 121 -0.03 -9.59 3.42
C ARG A 121 0.01 -8.57 4.55
N VAL A 122 1.15 -7.89 4.68
CA VAL A 122 1.30 -6.67 5.47
C VAL A 122 1.78 -5.56 4.54
N VAL A 123 0.99 -4.51 4.41
CA VAL A 123 1.35 -3.32 3.63
C VAL A 123 2.10 -2.34 4.54
N ALA A 124 3.22 -1.84 4.07
CA ALA A 124 4.08 -0.94 4.86
C ALA A 124 4.82 0.06 3.97
N LEU A 125 5.41 1.07 4.59
CA LEU A 125 6.37 1.98 3.96
C LEU A 125 7.80 1.56 4.32
N ALA A 126 8.72 1.74 3.38
CA ALA A 126 10.14 1.43 3.63
C ALA A 126 10.79 2.36 4.65
N GLY A 127 10.17 3.50 4.92
CA GLY A 127 10.67 4.52 5.81
C GLY A 127 11.64 5.49 5.13
N CYS A 128 12.09 6.47 5.91
CA CYS A 128 13.06 7.47 5.47
C CYS A 128 14.02 7.75 6.65
N PRO A 129 15.30 7.38 6.55
CA PRO A 129 16.26 7.58 7.62
C PRO A 129 16.81 9.02 7.66
N PRO A 130 17.68 9.37 8.63
CA PRO A 130 18.38 10.65 8.64
C PRO A 130 19.37 10.76 7.48
N GLY A 131 19.76 11.99 7.12
CA GLY A 131 20.83 12.23 6.16
C GLY A 131 22.23 12.06 6.77
N ALA A 132 22.36 12.32 8.07
CA ALA A 132 23.60 12.17 8.82
C ALA A 132 23.31 11.70 10.25
N ILE A 133 24.37 11.16 10.92
CA ILE A 133 24.31 10.83 12.35
C ILE A 133 24.07 12.11 13.14
N GLY A 134 23.03 12.10 13.98
CA GLY A 134 22.65 13.23 14.83
C GLY A 134 21.53 14.10 14.25
N ASP A 135 21.10 13.88 13.00
CA ASP A 135 19.89 14.50 12.48
C ASP A 135 18.68 14.04 13.30
N ARG A 136 17.71 14.92 13.43
CA ARG A 136 16.45 14.64 14.15
C ARG A 136 15.23 14.53 13.23
N THR A 137 15.42 14.80 11.96
CA THR A 137 14.36 14.70 10.94
C THR A 137 14.79 13.75 9.85
N PRO A 138 13.85 12.99 9.25
CA PRO A 138 14.11 12.20 8.06
C PRO A 138 14.62 13.08 6.91
N HIS A 139 15.50 12.53 6.09
CA HIS A 139 16.05 13.21 4.93
C HIS A 139 15.82 12.37 3.66
N PHE A 140 14.91 12.82 2.80
CA PHE A 140 14.71 12.20 1.50
C PHE A 140 15.79 12.66 0.52
N ALA A 141 16.75 11.78 0.24
CA ALA A 141 17.91 12.06 -0.63
C ALA A 141 17.67 11.76 -2.11
N GLY A 142 16.49 11.23 -2.47
CA GLY A 142 16.14 10.91 -3.85
C GLY A 142 15.96 12.16 -4.72
N GLY A 143 16.29 12.02 -6.03
CA GLY A 143 16.05 13.07 -7.03
C GLY A 143 17.09 14.20 -7.07
N GLY A 144 18.23 14.06 -6.39
CA GLY A 144 19.30 15.06 -6.42
C GLY A 144 20.39 14.67 -7.42
N TRP A 145 20.84 15.65 -8.22
CA TRP A 145 21.99 15.49 -9.13
C TRP A 145 23.33 15.91 -8.47
N LEU A 146 23.25 16.48 -7.26
CA LEU A 146 24.42 16.95 -6.54
C LEU A 146 25.17 15.76 -5.89
N PRO A 147 26.51 15.66 -6.03
CA PRO A 147 27.27 14.50 -5.55
C PRO A 147 27.08 14.20 -4.05
N TYR A 148 26.85 15.22 -3.22
CA TYR A 148 26.61 14.99 -1.78
C TYR A 148 25.25 14.32 -1.52
N LEU A 149 24.23 14.51 -2.36
CA LEU A 149 22.93 13.84 -2.21
C LEU A 149 23.05 12.35 -2.56
N GLU A 150 23.82 12.00 -3.58
CA GLU A 150 24.17 10.62 -3.90
C GLU A 150 24.91 9.94 -2.72
N SER A 151 25.90 10.62 -2.16
CA SER A 151 26.62 10.11 -0.98
C SER A 151 25.73 9.92 0.24
N ILE A 152 24.76 10.80 0.47
CA ILE A 152 23.76 10.66 1.53
C ILE A 152 22.88 9.44 1.26
N HIS A 153 22.37 9.30 0.05
CA HIS A 153 21.52 8.18 -0.35
C HIS A 153 22.22 6.83 -0.11
N GLU A 154 23.46 6.66 -0.57
CA GLU A 154 24.21 5.42 -0.33
C GLU A 154 24.46 5.16 1.16
N ALA A 155 24.85 6.20 1.91
CA ALA A 155 25.05 6.06 3.36
C ALA A 155 23.75 5.71 4.11
N GLN A 156 22.58 6.17 3.62
CA GLN A 156 21.27 5.80 4.17
C GLN A 156 21.00 4.31 3.98
N TRP A 157 21.26 3.79 2.78
CA TRP A 157 21.09 2.37 2.49
C TRP A 157 22.01 1.50 3.32
N GLU A 158 23.30 1.75 3.31
CA GLU A 158 24.30 0.95 4.01
C GLU A 158 24.12 0.93 5.54
N ARG A 159 23.76 2.08 6.14
CA ARG A 159 23.76 2.22 7.60
C ARG A 159 22.44 1.90 8.25
N TRP A 160 21.32 2.16 7.59
CA TRP A 160 19.98 2.05 8.20
C TRP A 160 19.05 1.10 7.45
N VAL A 161 18.95 1.24 6.10
CA VAL A 161 17.95 0.51 5.32
C VAL A 161 18.26 -0.98 5.26
N GLU A 162 19.43 -1.34 4.74
CA GLU A 162 19.82 -2.73 4.53
C GLU A 162 19.88 -3.53 5.85
N PRO A 163 20.51 -3.02 6.94
CA PRO A 163 20.53 -3.76 8.21
C PRO A 163 19.13 -3.95 8.81
N TYR A 164 18.29 -2.93 8.74
CA TYR A 164 16.93 -2.99 9.29
C TYR A 164 16.06 -3.99 8.53
N TRP A 165 15.97 -3.84 7.21
CA TRP A 165 15.07 -4.66 6.40
C TRP A 165 15.54 -6.11 6.24
N SER A 166 16.84 -6.38 6.26
CA SER A 166 17.36 -7.76 6.41
C SER A 166 16.87 -8.40 7.71
N GLY A 167 16.96 -7.68 8.82
CA GLY A 167 16.46 -8.17 10.12
C GLY A 167 14.93 -8.38 10.14
N ILE A 168 14.16 -7.56 9.43
CA ILE A 168 12.71 -7.73 9.28
C ILE A 168 12.41 -8.96 8.39
N ALA A 169 13.14 -9.15 7.29
CA ALA A 169 12.94 -10.33 6.43
C ALA A 169 13.19 -11.64 7.21
N GLU A 170 14.25 -11.70 8.00
CA GLU A 170 14.52 -12.84 8.90
C GLU A 170 13.41 -13.03 9.95
N PHE A 171 12.89 -11.92 10.49
CA PHE A 171 11.80 -11.96 11.47
C PHE A 171 10.53 -12.56 10.84
N VAL A 172 10.18 -12.15 9.62
CA VAL A 172 9.02 -12.69 8.89
C VAL A 172 9.16 -14.18 8.64
N VAL A 173 10.32 -14.63 8.15
CA VAL A 173 10.57 -16.07 7.91
C VAL A 173 10.37 -16.90 9.18
N ARG A 174 10.72 -16.35 10.34
CA ARG A 174 10.56 -17.03 11.63
C ARG A 174 9.12 -17.03 12.14
N GLU A 175 8.42 -15.88 12.06
CA GLU A 175 7.08 -15.73 12.65
C GLU A 175 5.95 -16.20 11.72
N HIS A 176 6.09 -15.94 10.41
CA HIS A 176 5.08 -16.26 9.40
C HIS A 176 5.70 -16.48 8.01
N PRO A 177 6.26 -17.66 7.72
CA PRO A 177 7.04 -17.95 6.51
C PRO A 177 6.33 -17.70 5.16
N GLN A 178 5.01 -17.55 5.17
CA GLN A 178 4.21 -17.31 3.95
C GLN A 178 3.82 -15.85 3.78
N LEU A 179 4.11 -15.00 4.76
CA LEU A 179 3.78 -13.59 4.72
C LEU A 179 4.66 -12.86 3.70
N LEU A 180 4.04 -11.94 2.97
CA LEU A 180 4.74 -10.90 2.23
C LEU A 180 4.57 -9.56 2.92
N ILE A 181 5.69 -8.85 3.10
CA ILE A 181 5.67 -7.42 3.41
C ILE A 181 5.65 -6.69 2.08
N CYS A 182 4.53 -6.07 1.78
CA CYS A 182 4.29 -5.34 0.56
C CYS A 182 4.66 -3.87 0.78
N LEU A 183 5.88 -3.49 0.39
CA LEU A 183 6.35 -2.13 0.51
C LEU A 183 5.77 -1.27 -0.60
N GLU A 184 5.10 -0.20 -0.21
CA GLU A 184 4.59 0.77 -1.15
C GLU A 184 5.73 1.59 -1.75
N LEU A 185 5.77 1.66 -3.09
CA LEU A 185 6.71 2.52 -3.80
C LEU A 185 6.22 3.97 -3.69
N HIS A 186 6.59 4.61 -2.58
CA HIS A 186 6.05 5.91 -2.20
C HIS A 186 7.15 6.99 -2.17
N PRO A 187 6.98 8.11 -2.89
CA PRO A 187 7.91 9.25 -2.81
C PRO A 187 8.01 9.79 -1.39
N GLY A 188 9.22 10.14 -0.98
CA GLY A 188 9.50 10.54 0.40
C GLY A 188 9.92 9.39 1.31
N THR A 189 9.90 8.15 0.82
CA THR A 189 10.54 6.99 1.44
C THR A 189 11.75 6.54 0.61
N VAL A 190 12.56 5.62 1.14
CA VAL A 190 13.75 5.12 0.41
C VAL A 190 13.40 4.17 -0.73
N VAL A 191 12.15 3.69 -0.80
CA VAL A 191 11.66 2.86 -1.91
C VAL A 191 10.54 3.61 -2.62
N TYR A 192 10.83 4.12 -3.82
CA TYR A 192 9.91 4.96 -4.59
C TYR A 192 9.86 4.65 -6.09
N ASN A 193 10.77 3.81 -6.59
CA ASN A 193 10.83 3.39 -7.98
C ASN A 193 11.29 1.93 -8.10
N VAL A 194 11.38 1.41 -9.33
CA VAL A 194 11.75 0.00 -9.58
C VAL A 194 13.16 -0.29 -9.08
N GLU A 195 14.13 0.57 -9.33
CA GLU A 195 15.52 0.38 -8.92
C GLU A 195 15.67 0.25 -7.39
N THR A 196 15.06 1.17 -6.64
CA THR A 196 15.09 1.10 -5.17
C THR A 196 14.30 -0.08 -4.62
N PHE A 197 13.22 -0.50 -5.31
CA PHE A 197 12.50 -1.72 -4.96
C PHE A 197 13.35 -2.98 -5.19
N GLU A 198 14.01 -3.10 -6.34
CA GLU A 198 14.90 -4.25 -6.62
C GLU A 198 16.01 -4.36 -5.58
N ARG A 199 16.60 -3.23 -5.17
CA ARG A 199 17.63 -3.20 -4.12
C ARG A 199 17.10 -3.74 -2.79
N ILE A 200 15.94 -3.30 -2.33
CA ILE A 200 15.38 -3.76 -1.05
C ILE A 200 14.86 -5.19 -1.13
N ALA A 201 14.27 -5.60 -2.24
CA ALA A 201 13.78 -6.96 -2.46
C ALA A 201 14.91 -8.01 -2.43
N ALA A 202 16.13 -7.62 -2.81
CA ALA A 202 17.31 -8.48 -2.72
C ALA A 202 17.71 -8.84 -1.29
N LEU A 203 17.16 -8.15 -0.27
CA LEU A 203 17.45 -8.41 1.15
C LEU A 203 16.69 -9.63 1.69
N GLY A 204 15.62 -10.08 1.03
CA GLY A 204 14.93 -11.31 1.45
C GLY A 204 13.61 -11.58 0.72
N ASP A 205 13.32 -12.85 0.52
CA ASP A 205 12.12 -13.35 -0.18
C ASP A 205 10.76 -12.80 0.32
N PRO A 206 10.57 -12.49 1.62
CA PRO A 206 9.32 -11.93 2.11
C PRO A 206 9.02 -10.51 1.63
N ILE A 207 10.02 -9.78 1.09
CA ILE A 207 9.82 -8.40 0.63
C ILE A 207 9.18 -8.42 -0.75
N ALA A 208 8.06 -7.71 -0.89
CA ALA A 208 7.30 -7.56 -2.12
C ALA A 208 6.89 -6.10 -2.30
N ALA A 209 6.42 -5.75 -3.49
CA ALA A 209 5.89 -4.41 -3.78
C ALA A 209 4.39 -4.33 -3.47
N ASN A 210 3.96 -3.21 -2.90
CA ASN A 210 2.62 -2.69 -3.06
C ASN A 210 2.63 -1.70 -4.22
N ILE A 211 1.85 -2.00 -5.25
CA ILE A 211 1.77 -1.18 -6.47
C ILE A 211 0.66 -0.15 -6.30
N ASP A 212 1.04 1.12 -6.19
CA ASP A 212 0.09 2.23 -6.25
C ASP A 212 0.38 3.10 -7.48
N PRO A 213 -0.46 3.02 -8.54
CA PRO A 213 -0.22 3.76 -9.77
C PRO A 213 -0.30 5.27 -9.59
N SER A 214 -1.02 5.75 -8.57
CA SER A 214 -1.18 7.18 -8.33
C SER A 214 0.16 7.88 -8.11
N HIS A 215 1.06 7.25 -7.37
CA HIS A 215 2.40 7.78 -7.10
C HIS A 215 3.27 7.81 -8.36
N PHE A 216 3.11 6.81 -9.23
CA PHE A 216 3.89 6.74 -10.47
C PHE A 216 3.52 7.86 -11.45
N PHE A 217 2.23 8.18 -11.55
CA PHE A 217 1.76 9.25 -12.44
C PHE A 217 2.42 10.60 -12.14
N TRP A 218 2.35 11.04 -10.88
CA TRP A 218 2.91 12.35 -10.56
C TRP A 218 4.45 12.36 -10.42
N MET A 219 5.07 11.19 -10.37
CA MET A 219 6.53 11.05 -10.54
C MET A 219 6.95 11.00 -12.00
N GLY A 220 6.02 11.00 -12.97
CA GLY A 220 6.32 10.91 -14.40
C GLY A 220 6.72 9.52 -14.87
N MET A 221 6.34 8.48 -14.12
CA MET A 221 6.58 7.08 -14.49
C MET A 221 5.36 6.53 -15.26
N ASP A 222 5.59 5.54 -16.13
CA ASP A 222 4.53 4.74 -16.75
C ASP A 222 4.17 3.56 -15.84
N PRO A 223 2.98 3.55 -15.18
CA PRO A 223 2.62 2.45 -14.28
C PRO A 223 2.57 1.08 -14.95
N LEU A 224 2.24 1.02 -16.23
CA LEU A 224 2.26 -0.24 -17.00
C LEU A 224 3.68 -0.78 -17.18
N ALA A 225 4.65 0.12 -17.41
CA ALA A 225 6.05 -0.26 -17.48
C ALA A 225 6.58 -0.72 -16.11
N VAL A 226 6.19 -0.04 -15.02
CA VAL A 226 6.53 -0.42 -13.65
C VAL A 226 6.01 -1.82 -13.31
N VAL A 227 4.72 -2.10 -13.57
CA VAL A 227 4.13 -3.42 -13.33
C VAL A 227 4.89 -4.52 -14.08
N ARG A 228 5.22 -4.28 -15.35
CA ARG A 228 5.98 -5.25 -16.15
C ARG A 228 7.41 -5.46 -15.63
N ALA A 229 8.06 -4.41 -15.16
CA ALA A 229 9.42 -4.49 -14.63
C ALA A 229 9.46 -5.24 -13.29
N ILE A 230 8.53 -4.95 -12.39
CA ILE A 230 8.44 -5.60 -11.07
C ILE A 230 8.02 -7.07 -11.20
N GLY A 231 7.12 -7.39 -12.14
CA GLY A 231 6.65 -8.76 -12.38
C GLY A 231 6.17 -9.45 -11.10
N ASP A 232 6.63 -10.67 -10.86
CA ASP A 232 6.27 -11.46 -9.65
C ASP A 232 6.77 -10.85 -8.32
N GLY A 233 7.47 -9.73 -8.35
CA GLY A 233 7.78 -8.94 -7.16
C GLY A 233 6.57 -8.23 -6.56
N ALA A 234 5.48 -8.01 -7.31
CA ALA A 234 4.27 -7.37 -6.79
C ALA A 234 3.48 -8.35 -5.91
N GLY A 235 3.24 -7.99 -4.65
CA GLY A 235 2.48 -8.77 -3.68
C GLY A 235 1.10 -8.20 -3.37
N HIS A 236 0.90 -6.91 -3.59
CA HIS A 236 -0.34 -6.17 -3.33
C HIS A 236 -0.49 -5.01 -4.31
N CYS A 237 -1.69 -4.43 -4.40
CA CYS A 237 -1.93 -3.25 -5.23
C CYS A 237 -3.00 -2.36 -4.62
N HIS A 238 -2.76 -1.04 -4.65
CA HIS A 238 -3.78 -0.03 -4.39
C HIS A 238 -4.42 0.44 -5.69
N GLY A 239 -5.72 0.57 -5.68
CA GLY A 239 -6.51 1.19 -6.73
C GLY A 239 -6.74 2.65 -6.38
N LYS A 240 -5.84 3.53 -6.83
CA LYS A 240 -5.88 4.98 -6.61
C LYS A 240 -5.49 5.71 -7.88
N ASP A 241 -6.15 6.82 -8.18
CA ASP A 241 -5.99 7.58 -9.41
C ASP A 241 -5.50 9.02 -9.14
N VAL A 242 -5.09 9.73 -10.18
CA VAL A 242 -4.61 11.12 -10.10
C VAL A 242 -5.21 11.92 -11.23
N VAL A 243 -5.69 13.12 -10.93
CA VAL A 243 -6.05 14.14 -11.92
C VAL A 243 -4.99 15.24 -11.97
N PHE A 244 -4.71 15.73 -13.17
CA PHE A 244 -3.77 16.82 -13.41
C PHE A 244 -4.49 18.09 -13.81
N ALA A 245 -4.18 19.22 -13.13
CA ALA A 245 -4.61 20.54 -13.51
C ALA A 245 -3.59 21.15 -14.50
N ALA A 246 -3.83 20.94 -15.80
CA ALA A 246 -2.86 21.23 -16.85
C ALA A 246 -2.28 22.66 -16.80
N GLN A 247 -3.11 23.68 -16.51
CA GLN A 247 -2.65 25.07 -16.43
C GLN A 247 -1.72 25.31 -15.23
N ASN A 248 -2.03 24.71 -14.08
CA ASN A 248 -1.21 24.80 -12.88
C ASN A 248 0.09 24.00 -13.07
N LEU A 249 -0.02 22.77 -13.58
CA LEU A 249 1.10 21.89 -13.87
C LEU A 249 2.13 22.55 -14.81
N ALA A 250 1.65 23.28 -15.83
CA ALA A 250 2.51 23.93 -16.81
C ALA A 250 3.44 25.00 -16.22
N VAL A 251 3.09 25.58 -15.06
CA VAL A 251 3.87 26.67 -14.44
C VAL A 251 4.50 26.28 -13.11
N ASN A 252 3.95 25.31 -12.39
CA ASN A 252 4.44 24.93 -11.06
C ASN A 252 5.11 23.56 -11.03
N GLY A 253 4.96 22.73 -12.10
CA GLY A 253 5.50 21.38 -12.15
C GLY A 253 4.85 20.42 -11.16
N LEU A 254 5.45 19.24 -10.98
CA LEU A 254 4.89 18.15 -10.16
C LEU A 254 5.29 18.18 -8.68
N LEU A 255 6.28 19.00 -8.30
CA LEU A 255 6.85 19.02 -6.94
C LEU A 255 6.11 19.97 -5.99
N ASP A 256 4.83 20.23 -6.21
CA ASP A 256 4.02 21.07 -5.32
C ASP A 256 3.69 20.29 -4.04
N ARG A 257 4.06 20.83 -2.90
CA ARG A 257 3.88 20.24 -1.56
C ARG A 257 2.60 20.67 -0.85
N ARG A 258 1.80 21.52 -1.47
CA ARG A 258 0.59 22.09 -0.87
C ARG A 258 -0.58 21.14 -1.07
N TRP A 259 -0.86 20.28 -0.15
CA TRP A 259 -1.97 19.34 -0.26
C TRP A 259 -2.73 19.22 1.08
N PRO A 260 -4.06 19.09 1.11
CA PRO A 260 -5.00 19.27 -0.01
C PRO A 260 -5.32 20.75 -0.26
N ARG A 261 -5.67 21.10 -1.52
CA ARG A 261 -6.19 22.41 -1.93
C ARG A 261 -7.25 22.22 -3.00
N ALA A 262 -7.97 23.29 -3.37
CA ALA A 262 -8.92 23.22 -4.49
C ALA A 262 -8.26 22.60 -5.73
N PRO A 263 -8.96 21.76 -6.50
CA PRO A 263 -8.34 20.98 -7.58
C PRO A 263 -7.53 21.80 -8.58
N GLU A 264 -8.04 23.01 -8.93
CA GLU A 264 -7.37 23.92 -9.86
C GLU A 264 -6.16 24.66 -9.26
N ALA A 265 -6.06 24.67 -7.92
CA ALA A 265 -4.97 25.35 -7.19
C ALA A 265 -3.74 24.47 -7.00
N MET A 266 -3.80 23.21 -7.43
CA MET A 266 -2.68 22.25 -7.39
C MET A 266 -2.40 21.68 -8.76
N PRO A 267 -1.14 21.34 -9.09
CA PRO A 267 -0.82 20.71 -10.37
C PRO A 267 -1.42 19.32 -10.53
N TRP A 268 -1.65 18.60 -9.43
CA TRP A 268 -2.27 17.30 -9.39
C TRP A 268 -2.97 17.06 -8.04
N ASN A 269 -3.96 16.17 -8.04
CA ASN A 269 -4.63 15.68 -6.83
C ASN A 269 -4.92 14.18 -6.97
N PHE A 270 -4.94 13.47 -5.85
CA PHE A 270 -5.54 12.14 -5.82
C PHE A 270 -7.03 12.24 -6.19
N SER A 271 -7.52 11.24 -6.87
CA SER A 271 -8.89 11.22 -7.35
C SER A 271 -9.48 9.81 -7.31
N VAL A 272 -10.78 9.75 -7.37
CA VAL A 272 -11.51 8.49 -7.55
C VAL A 272 -11.03 7.79 -8.82
N VAL A 273 -10.79 6.49 -8.73
CA VAL A 273 -10.43 5.62 -9.86
C VAL A 273 -11.39 5.83 -11.03
N GLY A 274 -10.84 6.11 -12.19
CA GLY A 274 -11.60 6.38 -13.41
C GLY A 274 -11.85 7.85 -13.72
N ARG A 275 -11.52 8.76 -12.79
CA ARG A 275 -11.67 10.21 -13.04
C ARG A 275 -10.41 10.82 -13.64
N GLY A 276 -9.23 10.29 -13.33
CA GLY A 276 -7.96 10.71 -13.92
C GLY A 276 -7.63 9.94 -15.20
N HIS A 277 -7.80 8.64 -15.16
CA HIS A 277 -7.54 7.71 -16.25
C HIS A 277 -8.79 6.89 -16.54
N ASP A 278 -9.13 6.72 -17.82
CA ASP A 278 -10.38 6.10 -18.22
C ASP A 278 -10.40 4.56 -18.01
N ALA A 279 -11.57 3.98 -18.19
CA ALA A 279 -11.78 2.53 -18.04
C ALA A 279 -10.94 1.68 -19.01
N ALA A 280 -10.48 2.23 -20.14
CA ALA A 280 -9.60 1.52 -21.06
C ALA A 280 -8.19 1.41 -20.47
N TRP A 281 -7.68 2.50 -19.91
CA TRP A 281 -6.41 2.49 -19.20
C TRP A 281 -6.41 1.53 -18.01
N TRP A 282 -7.46 1.59 -17.19
CA TRP A 282 -7.60 0.69 -16.03
C TRP A 282 -7.70 -0.77 -16.45
N ARG A 283 -8.31 -1.07 -17.59
CA ARG A 283 -8.33 -2.44 -18.15
C ARG A 283 -6.92 -2.94 -18.48
N ASP A 284 -6.11 -2.10 -19.12
CA ASP A 284 -4.75 -2.46 -19.48
C ASP A 284 -3.88 -2.64 -18.24
N PHE A 285 -4.05 -1.79 -17.22
CA PHE A 285 -3.35 -1.87 -15.95
C PHE A 285 -3.70 -3.15 -15.16
N VAL A 286 -4.98 -3.41 -15.00
CA VAL A 286 -5.50 -4.64 -14.36
C VAL A 286 -5.06 -5.89 -15.13
N GLY A 287 -5.07 -5.82 -16.47
CA GLY A 287 -4.58 -6.90 -17.32
C GLY A 287 -3.08 -7.18 -17.14
N ALA A 288 -2.27 -6.14 -16.97
CA ALA A 288 -0.85 -6.28 -16.67
C ALA A 288 -0.61 -6.89 -15.28
N LEU A 289 -1.34 -6.44 -14.26
CA LEU A 289 -1.29 -7.00 -12.90
C LEU A 289 -1.69 -8.48 -12.87
N GLY A 290 -2.67 -8.88 -13.67
CA GLY A 290 -3.14 -10.27 -13.75
C GLY A 290 -2.12 -11.28 -14.31
N GLN A 291 -0.97 -10.82 -14.81
CA GLN A 291 0.15 -11.69 -15.18
C GLN A 291 1.00 -12.09 -13.97
N ASN A 292 0.78 -11.45 -12.82
CA ASN A 292 1.56 -11.65 -11.62
C ASN A 292 0.94 -12.75 -10.74
N SER A 293 1.73 -13.79 -10.44
CA SER A 293 1.27 -14.96 -9.69
C SER A 293 1.15 -14.74 -8.17
N ARG A 294 1.69 -13.65 -7.64
CA ARG A 294 1.71 -13.34 -6.20
C ARG A 294 0.68 -12.31 -5.79
N LEU A 295 0.10 -11.60 -6.75
CA LEU A 295 -0.89 -10.56 -6.50
C LEU A 295 -2.29 -11.16 -6.39
N HIS A 296 -2.94 -10.96 -5.25
CA HIS A 296 -4.25 -11.55 -4.96
C HIS A 296 -5.39 -10.52 -4.86
N THR A 297 -5.05 -9.27 -4.59
CA THR A 297 -6.04 -8.23 -4.30
C THR A 297 -5.60 -6.90 -4.89
N ILE A 298 -6.57 -6.15 -5.43
CA ILE A 298 -6.47 -4.71 -5.66
C ILE A 298 -7.39 -4.06 -4.61
N ALA A 299 -6.81 -3.37 -3.65
CA ALA A 299 -7.55 -2.64 -2.63
C ALA A 299 -7.80 -1.20 -3.10
N ILE A 300 -9.06 -0.78 -3.19
CA ILE A 300 -9.40 0.61 -3.47
C ILE A 300 -8.94 1.44 -2.29
N GLU A 301 -8.09 2.42 -2.56
CA GLU A 301 -7.66 3.42 -1.61
C GLU A 301 -8.26 4.78 -2.01
N HIS A 302 -9.20 5.24 -1.20
CA HIS A 302 -9.91 6.48 -1.46
C HIS A 302 -9.27 7.63 -0.68
N GLU A 303 -8.54 8.46 -1.39
CA GLU A 303 -7.89 9.68 -0.88
C GLU A 303 -8.28 10.93 -1.69
N ASP A 304 -9.41 10.90 -2.41
CA ASP A 304 -9.94 12.10 -3.06
C ASP A 304 -10.55 13.02 -2.00
N PRO A 305 -9.94 14.19 -1.70
CA PRO A 305 -10.41 15.04 -0.62
C PRO A 305 -11.67 15.85 -0.97
N PHE A 306 -12.15 15.73 -2.22
CA PHE A 306 -13.29 16.48 -2.76
C PHE A 306 -14.51 15.61 -3.05
N VAL A 307 -14.39 14.30 -2.84
CA VAL A 307 -15.45 13.33 -3.10
C VAL A 307 -15.69 12.48 -1.85
N ASP A 308 -16.95 12.40 -1.43
CA ASP A 308 -17.34 11.55 -0.33
C ASP A 308 -16.99 10.08 -0.63
N PRO A 309 -16.39 9.33 0.29
CA PRO A 309 -16.08 7.91 0.11
C PRO A 309 -17.29 7.06 -0.28
N GLU A 310 -18.48 7.35 0.23
CA GLU A 310 -19.70 6.63 -0.14
C GLU A 310 -20.11 6.82 -1.59
N GLN A 311 -19.69 7.91 -2.22
CA GLN A 311 -19.84 8.13 -3.65
C GLN A 311 -18.66 7.56 -4.45
N GLY A 312 -17.43 7.88 -4.02
CA GLY A 312 -16.23 7.56 -4.79
C GLY A 312 -15.91 6.07 -4.87
N ILE A 313 -16.12 5.33 -3.78
CA ILE A 313 -15.79 3.90 -3.73
C ILE A 313 -16.66 3.06 -4.69
N PRO A 314 -18.01 3.21 -4.75
CA PRO A 314 -18.80 2.50 -5.76
C PRO A 314 -18.43 2.85 -7.21
N GLU A 315 -18.06 4.11 -7.50
CA GLU A 315 -17.54 4.52 -8.82
C GLU A 315 -16.24 3.75 -9.15
N ALA A 316 -15.27 3.75 -8.23
CA ALA A 316 -14.01 3.02 -8.37
C ALA A 316 -14.22 1.51 -8.58
N VAL A 317 -15.10 0.89 -7.79
CA VAL A 317 -15.50 -0.51 -7.94
C VAL A 317 -16.04 -0.78 -9.35
N SER A 318 -16.91 0.08 -9.87
CA SER A 318 -17.49 -0.08 -11.20
C SER A 318 -16.42 -0.08 -12.29
N VAL A 319 -15.44 0.82 -12.20
CA VAL A 319 -14.33 0.92 -13.16
C VAL A 319 -13.46 -0.33 -13.12
N ILE A 320 -12.95 -0.72 -11.94
CA ILE A 320 -12.05 -1.86 -11.81
C ILE A 320 -12.79 -3.17 -12.12
N ALA A 321 -14.01 -3.38 -11.65
CA ALA A 321 -14.80 -4.57 -11.97
C ALA A 321 -15.09 -4.71 -13.47
N SER A 322 -15.31 -3.58 -14.18
CA SER A 322 -15.50 -3.60 -15.63
C SER A 322 -14.21 -3.94 -16.38
N ALA A 323 -13.06 -3.52 -15.86
CA ALA A 323 -11.74 -3.81 -16.40
C ALA A 323 -11.43 -5.33 -16.34
N TRP A 324 -12.04 -6.04 -15.41
CA TRP A 324 -11.86 -7.47 -15.21
C TRP A 324 -12.61 -8.37 -16.18
N LYS A 325 -13.72 -7.89 -16.75
CA LYS A 325 -14.51 -8.65 -17.71
C LYS A 325 -13.72 -8.76 -19.01
N ARG A 326 -13.23 -9.98 -19.33
CA ARG A 326 -12.63 -10.23 -20.65
C ARG A 326 -13.65 -9.87 -21.72
N PRO A 327 -13.26 -9.18 -22.82
CA PRO A 327 -14.13 -9.03 -23.98
C PRO A 327 -14.43 -10.44 -24.52
N GLY A 328 -15.68 -10.90 -24.40
CA GLY A 328 -16.15 -12.13 -25.03
C GLY A 328 -16.53 -13.29 -24.11
N CYS A 329 -16.81 -13.05 -22.83
CA CYS A 329 -17.58 -13.99 -21.99
C CYS A 329 -18.99 -13.48 -21.76
#